data_2d587800305ce9558f5a8d0b4ed5c58a
#
_entry.id   2d587800305ce9558f5a8d0b4ed5c58a
#
_cell.length_a   1.000
_cell.length_b   1.000
_cell.length_c   1.000
_cell.angle_alpha   90.00
_cell.angle_beta   90.00
_cell.angle_gamma   90.00
#
_symmetry.space_group_name_H-M   'P 1'
#
loop_
_entity.id
_entity.type
_entity.pdbx_description
1 polymer ?
#
loop_
_entity_poly.entity_id
_entity_poly.type
_entity_poly.pdbx_seq_one_letter_code
_entity_poly.pdbx_strand_id
1 'polypeptide(L)'
;EFLAQDYDDIRMPVNALRFFVFNEKMKLELLAVPTFEGYKLPTDAENPWSVLPKNTALHLVWNEDGSSPKLHFSNKEYGGRLCFTLPGVDFSLAALHTWNKMPMISYRSSGNHMTVSPQYYRMGFFGGDISKPLGQFVLRGEAAFNVDKHFSYKPEAGAMEQKGFNTVNYLVGV
;
A
#
# COMPACT_ATOMS: atom_id res chain seq x y z
N GLU A 1 4.12 -17.70 -7.20
CA GLU A 1 4.17 -17.63 -8.67
C GLU A 1 4.15 -16.16 -9.09
N PHE A 2 5.34 -15.60 -9.40
CA PHE A 2 5.49 -14.22 -9.83
C PHE A 2 5.72 -14.09 -11.34
N LEU A 3 5.15 -14.95 -12.12
CA LEU A 3 5.08 -14.77 -13.56
C LEU A 3 3.72 -14.16 -13.91
N ALA A 4 3.50 -12.92 -13.45
CA ALA A 4 2.42 -12.12 -13.96
C ALA A 4 2.70 -11.83 -15.45
N GLN A 5 1.85 -12.33 -16.31
CA GLN A 5 1.98 -12.10 -17.76
C GLN A 5 1.43 -10.73 -18.15
N ASP A 6 0.57 -10.15 -17.30
CA ASP A 6 -0.02 -8.84 -17.53
C ASP A 6 0.03 -8.00 -16.24
N TYR A 7 -0.02 -6.68 -16.39
CA TYR A 7 -0.01 -5.74 -15.28
C TYR A 7 -1.21 -5.92 -14.33
N ASP A 8 -2.33 -6.41 -14.83
CA ASP A 8 -3.52 -6.70 -14.04
C ASP A 8 -3.38 -7.94 -13.14
N ASP A 9 -2.49 -8.88 -13.48
CA ASP A 9 -2.19 -10.06 -12.65
C ASP A 9 -1.46 -9.72 -11.35
N ILE A 10 -0.87 -8.53 -11.26
CA ILE A 10 -0.18 -8.05 -10.06
C ILE A 10 -1.17 -7.50 -9.02
N ARG A 11 -2.41 -7.21 -9.42
CA ARG A 11 -3.42 -6.63 -8.54
C ARG A 11 -4.04 -7.70 -7.65
N MET A 12 -3.99 -7.47 -6.36
CA MET A 12 -4.72 -8.31 -5.40
C MET A 12 -6.15 -7.76 -5.25
N PRO A 13 -7.18 -8.55 -5.58
CA PRO A 13 -8.56 -8.14 -5.37
C PRO A 13 -8.85 -8.01 -3.87
N VAL A 14 -9.62 -7.02 -3.49
CA VAL A 14 -10.08 -6.82 -2.12
C VAL A 14 -11.61 -6.72 -2.09
N ASN A 15 -12.22 -7.28 -1.06
CA ASN A 15 -13.66 -7.09 -0.83
C ASN A 15 -13.90 -5.65 -0.36
N ALA A 16 -14.71 -4.91 -1.08
CA ALA A 16 -14.99 -3.52 -0.77
C ALA A 16 -16.46 -3.18 -0.98
N LEU A 17 -16.98 -2.33 -0.11
CA LEU A 17 -18.26 -1.65 -0.29
C LEU A 17 -17.97 -0.29 -0.91
N ARG A 18 -18.66 0.01 -2.01
CA ARG A 18 -18.53 1.29 -2.71
C ARG A 18 -19.90 1.94 -2.83
N PHE A 19 -19.96 3.20 -2.48
CA PHE A 19 -21.16 4.02 -2.58
C PHE A 19 -20.86 5.24 -3.46
N PHE A 20 -21.77 5.53 -4.39
CA PHE A 20 -21.62 6.61 -5.35
C PHE A 20 -22.79 7.58 -5.27
N VAL A 21 -22.45 8.88 -5.27
CA VAL A 21 -23.40 9.97 -5.54
C VAL A 21 -22.80 10.79 -6.68
N PHE A 22 -23.58 11.06 -7.69
CA PHE A 22 -23.09 11.80 -8.86
C PHE A 22 -24.16 12.68 -9.49
N ASN A 23 -23.71 13.71 -10.15
CA ASN A 23 -24.48 14.53 -11.07
C ASN A 23 -23.63 14.77 -12.34
N GLU A 24 -24.09 15.64 -13.25
CA GLU A 24 -23.40 15.90 -14.53
C GLU A 24 -21.95 16.41 -14.39
N LYS A 25 -21.60 17.06 -13.29
CA LYS A 25 -20.31 17.71 -13.09
C LYS A 25 -19.45 17.13 -11.96
N MET A 26 -20.07 16.34 -11.10
CA MET A 26 -19.42 15.85 -9.89
C MET A 26 -19.79 14.41 -9.58
N LYS A 27 -18.82 13.63 -9.14
CA LYS A 27 -19.01 12.28 -8.63
C LYS A 27 -18.28 12.14 -7.30
N LEU A 28 -19.04 11.83 -6.25
CA LEU A 28 -18.49 11.40 -4.96
C LEU A 28 -18.51 9.86 -4.90
N GLU A 29 -17.38 9.28 -4.59
CA GLU A 29 -17.23 7.87 -4.32
C GLU A 29 -16.79 7.70 -2.87
N LEU A 30 -17.50 6.88 -2.11
CA LEU A 30 -17.12 6.45 -0.77
C LEU A 30 -16.75 4.96 -0.82
N LEU A 31 -15.70 4.59 -0.10
CA LEU A 31 -15.12 3.26 -0.07
C LEU A 31 -14.98 2.78 1.37
N ALA A 32 -15.36 1.53 1.63
CA ALA A 32 -15.06 0.83 2.86
C ALA A 32 -14.55 -0.58 2.55
N VAL A 33 -13.41 -0.96 3.10
CA VAL A 33 -12.80 -2.28 2.97
C VAL A 33 -12.88 -2.97 4.33
N PRO A 34 -13.77 -3.96 4.49
CA PRO A 34 -14.04 -4.59 5.79
C PRO A 34 -12.96 -5.57 6.23
N THR A 35 -12.23 -6.15 5.28
CA THR A 35 -11.24 -7.21 5.53
C THR A 35 -9.84 -6.74 5.12
N PHE A 36 -8.86 -7.09 5.93
CA PHE A 36 -7.46 -6.84 5.61
C PHE A 36 -6.89 -8.03 4.81
N GLU A 37 -6.22 -7.72 3.72
CA GLU A 37 -5.39 -8.67 2.98
C GLU A 37 -4.04 -8.01 2.69
N GLY A 38 -2.97 -8.59 3.22
CA GLY A 38 -1.59 -8.16 2.96
C GLY A 38 -1.00 -8.86 1.74
N TYR A 39 0.10 -8.32 1.21
CA TYR A 39 0.84 -9.01 0.16
C TYR A 39 1.38 -10.34 0.67
N LYS A 40 1.21 -11.40 -0.14
CA LYS A 40 1.80 -12.70 0.12
C LYS A 40 3.27 -12.68 -0.26
N LEU A 41 4.13 -12.82 0.73
CA LEU A 41 5.57 -12.89 0.52
C LEU A 41 5.98 -14.34 0.25
N PRO A 42 6.97 -14.59 -0.62
CA PRO A 42 7.55 -15.91 -0.80
C PRO A 42 8.41 -16.25 0.42
N THR A 43 7.91 -17.13 1.28
CA THR A 43 8.56 -17.55 2.53
C THR A 43 9.13 -18.96 2.46
N ASP A 44 8.94 -19.64 1.34
CA ASP A 44 9.55 -20.93 1.09
C ASP A 44 11.07 -20.78 0.89
N ALA A 45 11.84 -21.53 1.66
CA ALA A 45 13.32 -21.47 1.60
C ALA A 45 13.88 -21.94 0.25
N GLU A 46 13.17 -22.80 -0.48
CA GLU A 46 13.57 -23.28 -1.80
C GLU A 46 13.25 -22.28 -2.92
N ASN A 47 12.36 -21.31 -2.64
CA ASN A 47 12.01 -20.30 -3.61
C ASN A 47 13.22 -19.36 -3.86
N PRO A 48 13.68 -19.15 -5.12
CA PRO A 48 14.75 -18.21 -5.44
C PRO A 48 14.49 -16.78 -4.96
N TRP A 49 13.22 -16.39 -4.86
CA TRP A 49 12.76 -15.06 -4.44
C TRP A 49 12.35 -15.00 -2.96
N SER A 50 12.73 -16.01 -2.17
CA SER A 50 12.41 -16.04 -0.76
C SER A 50 12.89 -14.78 -0.04
N VAL A 51 12.02 -14.19 0.77
CA VAL A 51 12.36 -13.07 1.65
C VAL A 51 13.13 -13.52 2.90
N LEU A 52 13.21 -14.84 3.13
CA LEU A 52 13.97 -15.40 4.23
C LEU A 52 15.48 -15.43 3.87
N PRO A 53 16.36 -15.07 4.79
CA PRO A 53 17.80 -15.17 4.58
C PRO A 53 18.20 -16.61 4.27
N LYS A 54 18.99 -16.80 3.22
CA LYS A 54 19.57 -18.09 2.87
C LYS A 54 20.92 -18.27 3.59
N ASN A 55 21.26 -19.51 3.90
CA ASN A 55 22.56 -19.85 4.48
C ASN A 55 22.84 -19.22 5.86
N THR A 56 21.87 -19.22 6.75
CA THR A 56 22.09 -18.85 8.14
C THR A 56 22.35 -20.10 9.00
N ALA A 57 23.22 -19.94 10.01
CA ALA A 57 23.40 -20.97 11.03
C ALA A 57 22.22 -21.07 12.01
N LEU A 58 21.28 -20.14 11.92
CA LEU A 58 20.10 -20.06 12.79
C LEU A 58 18.90 -20.78 12.16
N HIS A 59 18.12 -21.41 13.01
CA HIS A 59 16.85 -22.00 12.60
C HIS A 59 15.81 -20.88 12.37
N LEU A 60 15.42 -20.65 11.12
CA LEU A 60 14.45 -19.63 10.75
C LEU A 60 13.02 -20.14 10.92
N VAL A 61 12.20 -19.42 11.65
CA VAL A 61 10.80 -19.70 11.84
C VAL A 61 9.99 -18.51 11.35
N TRP A 62 9.21 -18.71 10.29
CA TRP A 62 8.24 -17.72 9.85
C TRP A 62 7.02 -17.77 10.76
N ASN A 63 6.64 -16.63 11.31
CA ASN A 63 5.49 -16.51 12.21
C ASN A 63 4.57 -15.38 11.75
N GLU A 64 3.39 -15.75 11.31
CA GLU A 64 2.31 -14.80 10.93
C GLU A 64 1.33 -14.55 12.08
N ASP A 65 1.42 -15.27 13.19
CA ASP A 65 0.47 -15.17 14.30
C ASP A 65 0.46 -13.77 14.89
N GLY A 66 -0.72 -13.14 14.87
CA GLY A 66 -0.92 -11.80 15.42
C GLY A 66 -0.36 -10.65 14.59
N SER A 67 0.27 -10.94 13.45
CA SER A 67 0.86 -9.93 12.57
C SER A 67 -0.18 -9.17 11.76
N SER A 68 -1.20 -9.86 11.28
CA SER A 68 -2.28 -9.26 10.49
C SER A 68 -3.30 -8.55 11.35
N PRO A 69 -3.81 -7.39 10.92
CA PRO A 69 -4.89 -6.70 11.60
C PRO A 69 -6.12 -7.60 11.76
N LYS A 70 -6.54 -7.79 13.00
CA LYS A 70 -7.71 -8.62 13.30
C LYS A 70 -8.98 -8.01 12.71
N LEU A 71 -9.98 -8.86 12.42
CA LEU A 71 -11.29 -8.44 11.96
C LEU A 71 -12.03 -7.67 13.09
N HIS A 72 -11.72 -6.39 13.22
CA HIS A 72 -12.33 -5.48 14.18
C HIS A 72 -12.72 -4.19 13.45
N PHE A 73 -13.75 -3.48 13.95
CA PHE A 73 -14.24 -2.27 13.29
C PHE A 73 -13.16 -1.21 13.13
N SER A 74 -12.30 -1.03 14.14
CA SER A 74 -11.18 -0.10 14.12
C SER A 74 -10.09 -0.44 13.08
N ASN A 75 -10.08 -1.67 12.58
CA ASN A 75 -9.09 -2.15 11.62
C ASN A 75 -9.55 -2.07 10.17
N LYS A 76 -10.77 -1.59 9.92
CA LYS A 76 -11.30 -1.38 8.58
C LYS A 76 -10.60 -0.22 7.89
N GLU A 77 -10.62 -0.25 6.58
CA GLU A 77 -10.11 0.82 5.74
C GLU A 77 -11.29 1.58 5.16
N TYR A 78 -11.15 2.87 5.04
CA TYR A 78 -12.20 3.73 4.48
C TYR A 78 -11.60 4.96 3.81
N GLY A 79 -12.34 5.48 2.89
CA GLY A 79 -11.94 6.68 2.17
C GLY A 79 -12.98 7.12 1.17
N GLY A 80 -12.57 8.06 0.35
CA GLY A 80 -13.41 8.56 -0.71
C GLY A 80 -12.62 9.29 -1.77
N ARG A 81 -13.28 9.47 -2.90
CA ARG A 81 -12.79 10.23 -4.05
C ARG A 81 -13.90 11.16 -4.55
N LEU A 82 -13.51 12.41 -4.75
CA LEU A 82 -14.37 13.43 -5.33
C LEU A 82 -13.81 13.80 -6.71
N CYS A 83 -14.57 13.53 -7.75
CA CYS A 83 -14.22 13.80 -9.13
C CYS A 83 -15.07 14.96 -9.66
N PHE A 84 -14.44 15.84 -10.43
CA PHE A 84 -15.10 16.95 -11.12
C PHE A 84 -14.81 16.87 -12.61
N THR A 85 -15.89 16.96 -13.40
CA THR A 85 -15.83 17.06 -14.85
C THR A 85 -16.40 18.41 -15.25
N LEU A 86 -15.50 19.35 -15.54
CA LEU A 86 -15.84 20.71 -15.91
C LEU A 86 -15.48 20.98 -17.37
N PRO A 87 -16.10 21.97 -18.03
CA PRO A 87 -15.71 22.33 -19.38
C PRO A 87 -14.22 22.65 -19.48
N GLY A 88 -13.47 21.79 -20.17
CA GLY A 88 -12.04 21.97 -20.44
C GLY A 88 -11.10 21.55 -19.32
N VAL A 89 -11.58 20.92 -18.24
CA VAL A 89 -10.71 20.35 -17.19
C VAL A 89 -11.44 19.29 -16.39
N ASP A 90 -10.78 18.17 -16.18
CA ASP A 90 -11.17 17.13 -15.24
C ASP A 90 -10.16 17.08 -14.12
N PHE A 91 -10.64 16.95 -12.88
CA PHE A 91 -9.74 16.74 -11.74
C PHE A 91 -10.42 15.91 -10.66
N SER A 92 -9.61 15.28 -9.81
CA SER A 92 -10.12 14.57 -8.66
C SER A 92 -9.26 14.77 -7.43
N LEU A 93 -9.89 14.57 -6.26
CA LEU A 93 -9.25 14.53 -4.96
C LEU A 93 -9.66 13.25 -4.25
N ALA A 94 -8.72 12.58 -3.62
CA ALA A 94 -8.95 11.34 -2.89
C ALA A 94 -8.30 11.38 -1.52
N ALA A 95 -8.94 10.75 -0.55
CA ALA A 95 -8.38 10.50 0.76
C ALA A 95 -8.71 9.08 1.21
N LEU A 96 -7.75 8.38 1.81
CA LEU A 96 -7.91 7.00 2.25
C LEU A 96 -7.17 6.79 3.58
N HIS A 97 -7.87 6.23 4.55
CA HIS A 97 -7.27 5.68 5.75
C HIS A 97 -7.14 4.18 5.59
N THR A 98 -5.92 3.70 5.47
CA THR A 98 -5.64 2.33 4.99
C THR A 98 -4.48 1.70 5.77
N TRP A 99 -4.18 0.47 5.45
CA TRP A 99 -2.97 -0.24 5.87
C TRP A 99 -1.96 -0.28 4.73
N ASN A 100 -0.69 -0.10 5.04
CA ASN A 100 0.35 -0.48 4.09
C ASN A 100 0.29 -1.99 3.89
N LYS A 101 -0.08 -2.42 2.68
CA LYS A 101 -0.24 -3.85 2.35
C LYS A 101 1.10 -4.58 2.26
N MET A 102 2.18 -3.85 2.01
CA MET A 102 3.54 -4.38 2.06
C MET A 102 3.98 -4.47 3.51
N PRO A 103 4.21 -5.67 4.05
CA PRO A 103 4.65 -5.81 5.44
C PRO A 103 6.10 -5.37 5.62
N MET A 104 6.39 -4.83 6.79
CA MET A 104 7.74 -4.70 7.28
C MET A 104 8.14 -6.00 7.95
N ILE A 105 9.34 -6.48 7.67
CA ILE A 105 9.84 -7.72 8.25
C ILE A 105 10.57 -7.42 9.54
N SER A 106 10.13 -8.02 10.64
CA SER A 106 10.81 -7.97 11.92
C SER A 106 11.53 -9.29 12.21
N TYR A 107 12.70 -9.18 12.81
CA TYR A 107 13.54 -10.31 13.19
C TYR A 107 13.72 -10.33 14.70
N ARG A 108 13.43 -11.47 15.32
CA ARG A 108 13.67 -11.70 16.76
C ARG A 108 14.50 -12.94 16.95
N SER A 109 15.71 -12.76 17.47
CA SER A 109 16.62 -13.87 17.80
C SER A 109 16.37 -14.35 19.24
N SER A 110 16.33 -15.67 19.41
CA SER A 110 16.25 -16.33 20.72
C SER A 110 17.08 -17.62 20.67
N GLY A 111 18.28 -17.61 21.26
CA GLY A 111 19.19 -18.74 21.20
C GLY A 111 19.58 -19.07 19.75
N ASN A 112 19.33 -20.31 19.35
CA ASN A 112 19.62 -20.80 17.99
C ASN A 112 18.45 -20.61 17.00
N HIS A 113 17.39 -19.92 17.42
CA HIS A 113 16.22 -19.66 16.60
C HIS A 113 16.10 -18.18 16.25
N MET A 114 15.72 -17.89 15.03
CA MET A 114 15.36 -16.55 14.56
C MET A 114 13.90 -16.57 14.08
N THR A 115 13.04 -15.90 14.80
CA THR A 115 11.65 -15.70 14.39
C THR A 115 11.57 -14.50 13.45
N VAL A 116 10.97 -14.72 12.30
CA VAL A 116 10.75 -13.72 11.26
C VAL A 116 9.24 -13.48 11.18
N SER A 117 8.80 -12.25 11.39
CA SER A 117 7.37 -11.90 11.42
C SER A 117 7.08 -10.69 10.56
N PRO A 118 6.01 -10.74 9.75
CA PRO A 118 5.51 -9.57 9.05
C PRO A 118 4.81 -8.62 10.02
N GLN A 119 4.99 -7.32 9.82
CA GLN A 119 4.29 -6.28 10.57
C GLN A 119 3.64 -5.30 9.62
N TYR A 120 2.37 -4.98 9.86
CA TYR A 120 1.59 -4.07 9.04
C TYR A 120 1.32 -2.78 9.81
N TYR A 121 1.45 -1.65 9.13
CA TYR A 121 1.26 -0.33 9.70
C TYR A 121 0.15 0.42 8.99
N ARG A 122 -0.56 1.21 9.76
CA ARG A 122 -1.55 2.14 9.24
C ARG A 122 -0.88 3.29 8.50
N MET A 123 -1.57 3.80 7.49
CA MET A 123 -1.15 5.01 6.80
C MET A 123 -2.35 5.81 6.32
N GLY A 124 -2.16 7.12 6.21
CA GLY A 124 -3.07 8.00 5.49
C GLY A 124 -2.59 8.19 4.05
N PHE A 125 -3.53 8.29 3.12
CA PHE A 125 -3.27 8.64 1.74
C PHE A 125 -4.14 9.83 1.35
N PHE A 126 -3.54 10.82 0.71
CA PHE A 126 -4.20 11.93 0.06
C PHE A 126 -3.68 12.01 -1.37
N GLY A 127 -4.56 12.07 -2.33
CA GLY A 127 -4.16 12.13 -3.74
C GLY A 127 -5.04 13.05 -4.54
N GLY A 128 -4.56 13.43 -5.70
CA GLY A 128 -5.32 14.19 -6.67
C GLY A 128 -4.73 14.05 -8.05
N ASP A 129 -5.58 14.19 -9.03
CA ASP A 129 -5.22 14.21 -10.44
C ASP A 129 -5.93 15.35 -11.17
N ILE A 130 -5.31 15.81 -12.22
CA ILE A 130 -5.86 16.83 -13.12
C ILE A 130 -5.53 16.45 -14.56
N SER A 131 -6.51 16.65 -15.44
CA SER A 131 -6.35 16.48 -16.88
C SER A 131 -6.99 17.67 -17.60
N LYS A 132 -6.19 18.34 -18.45
CA LYS A 132 -6.63 19.54 -19.18
C LYS A 132 -6.20 19.45 -20.64
N PRO A 133 -7.12 19.41 -21.61
CA PRO A 133 -6.81 19.53 -23.01
C PRO A 133 -6.34 20.97 -23.33
N LEU A 134 -5.24 21.05 -24.10
CA LEU A 134 -4.60 22.31 -24.56
C LEU A 134 -4.35 22.21 -26.06
N GLY A 135 -5.36 22.44 -26.87
CA GLY A 135 -5.27 22.28 -28.32
C GLY A 135 -5.04 20.80 -28.71
N GLN A 136 -3.86 20.49 -29.26
CA GLN A 136 -3.50 19.13 -29.68
C GLN A 136 -2.86 18.31 -28.53
N PHE A 137 -2.61 18.90 -27.38
CA PHE A 137 -1.97 18.29 -26.22
C PHE A 137 -2.96 18.06 -25.09
N VAL A 138 -2.65 17.13 -24.22
CA VAL A 138 -3.38 16.94 -22.96
C VAL A 138 -2.39 17.00 -21.80
N LEU A 139 -2.45 18.08 -21.05
CA LEU A 139 -1.68 18.19 -19.81
C LEU A 139 -2.30 17.31 -18.74
N ARG A 140 -1.48 16.45 -18.13
CA ARG A 140 -1.86 15.60 -16.99
C ARG A 140 -0.93 15.82 -15.82
N GLY A 141 -1.51 15.84 -14.63
CA GLY A 141 -0.75 15.90 -13.38
C GLY A 141 -1.38 14.99 -12.34
N GLU A 142 -0.54 14.32 -11.58
CA GLU A 142 -0.95 13.47 -10.45
C GLU A 142 -0.05 13.78 -9.26
N ALA A 143 -0.62 13.78 -8.07
CA ALA A 143 0.13 13.87 -6.83
C ALA A 143 -0.48 12.97 -5.77
N ALA A 144 0.39 12.34 -4.98
CA ALA A 144 0.02 11.50 -3.86
C ALA A 144 0.89 11.84 -2.64
N PHE A 145 0.24 12.07 -1.52
CA PHE A 145 0.86 12.32 -0.23
C PHE A 145 0.48 11.19 0.73
N ASN A 146 1.47 10.45 1.20
CA ASN A 146 1.29 9.41 2.19
C ASN A 146 1.75 9.91 3.55
N VAL A 147 0.90 9.72 4.56
CA VAL A 147 1.18 10.07 5.95
C VAL A 147 1.50 8.81 6.72
N ASP A 148 2.59 8.84 7.48
CA ASP A 148 3.05 7.76 8.34
C ASP A 148 3.26 6.42 7.60
N LYS A 149 3.80 6.49 6.39
CA LYS A 149 4.21 5.30 5.63
C LYS A 149 5.50 4.75 6.20
N HIS A 150 5.45 3.54 6.74
CA HIS A 150 6.60 2.90 7.40
C HIS A 150 7.58 2.31 6.39
N PHE A 151 8.86 2.46 6.71
CA PHE A 151 9.99 1.91 5.96
C PHE A 151 10.98 1.28 6.93
N SER A 152 11.64 0.21 6.47
CA SER A 152 12.84 -0.30 7.14
C SER A 152 14.03 0.51 6.69
N TYR A 153 14.77 1.07 7.61
CA TYR A 153 16.01 1.78 7.32
C TYR A 153 17.10 1.37 8.28
N LYS A 154 18.33 1.48 7.85
CA LYS A 154 19.51 1.22 8.67
C LYS A 154 20.13 2.57 9.03
N PRO A 155 20.10 2.97 10.32
CA PRO A 155 20.83 4.15 10.76
C PRO A 155 22.36 3.93 10.59
N GLU A 156 23.14 5.00 10.57
CA GLU A 156 24.60 4.95 10.41
C GLU A 156 25.28 4.08 11.48
N ALA A 157 24.71 4.08 12.69
CA ALA A 157 25.15 3.21 13.79
C ALA A 157 23.93 2.52 14.40
N GLY A 158 23.77 1.21 14.15
CA GLY A 158 22.72 0.44 14.79
C GLY A 158 22.12 -0.69 13.94
N ALA A 159 21.09 -1.33 14.51
CA ALA A 159 20.31 -2.35 13.86
C ALA A 159 19.28 -1.72 12.91
N MET A 160 18.69 -2.56 12.05
CA MET A 160 17.55 -2.14 11.21
C MET A 160 16.40 -1.63 12.08
N GLU A 161 15.93 -0.44 11.79
CA GLU A 161 14.79 0.19 12.44
C GLU A 161 13.61 0.35 11.48
N GLN A 162 12.41 0.43 12.05
CA GLN A 162 11.19 0.71 11.30
C GLN A 162 10.65 2.06 11.73
N LYS A 163 10.46 2.97 10.78
CA LYS A 163 10.00 4.32 11.07
C LYS A 163 9.02 4.81 10.02
N GLY A 164 8.00 5.52 10.47
CA GLY A 164 7.02 6.21 9.63
C GLY A 164 7.59 7.51 9.08
N PHE A 165 7.35 7.74 7.80
CA PHE A 165 7.69 8.97 7.09
C PHE A 165 6.51 9.46 6.28
N ASN A 166 6.44 10.76 6.10
CA ASN A 166 5.56 11.36 5.12
C ASN A 166 6.26 11.37 3.77
N THR A 167 5.57 10.91 2.74
CA THR A 167 6.14 10.84 1.38
C THR A 167 5.24 11.52 0.37
N VAL A 168 5.85 12.15 -0.61
CA VAL A 168 5.18 12.76 -1.76
C VAL A 168 5.64 12.06 -3.01
N ASN A 169 4.68 11.68 -3.87
CA ASN A 169 4.92 11.21 -5.22
C ASN A 169 4.15 12.09 -6.18
N TYR A 170 4.73 12.43 -7.30
CA TYR A 170 4.04 13.21 -8.33
C TYR A 170 4.48 12.81 -9.73
N LEU A 171 3.60 13.02 -10.67
CA LEU A 171 3.83 12.79 -12.10
C LEU A 171 3.22 13.94 -12.89
N VAL A 172 3.94 14.39 -13.91
CA VAL A 172 3.45 15.37 -14.90
C VAL A 172 3.70 14.80 -16.27
N GLY A 173 2.71 14.88 -17.14
CA GLY A 173 2.76 14.38 -18.51
C GLY A 173 2.04 15.32 -19.47
N VAL A 174 2.46 15.29 -20.71
CA VAL A 174 1.88 16.02 -21.85
C VAL A 174 1.65 15.06 -22.99
#